data_47756ddd56b803eb9d65bbe3024c8ab3
#
_entry.id   47756ddd56b803eb9d65bbe3024c8ab3
#
_cell.length_a   1.000
_cell.length_b   1.000
_cell.length_c   1.000
_cell.angle_alpha   90.00
_cell.angle_beta   90.00
_cell.angle_gamma   90.00
#
_symmetry.space_group_name_H-M   'P 1'
#
loop_
_entity.id
_entity.type
_entity.pdbx_description
1 polymer ?
#
loop_
_entity_poly.entity_id
_entity_poly.type
_entity_poly.pdbx_seq_one_letter_code
_entity_poly.pdbx_strand_id
1 'polypeptide(L)'
;MQNSALIILDDITDWQPYYPSQSTVTSSEYLLQTSSKSRTQILNLCGDLSYLSTGYYVSLLAEARGQRVLPSVTTINDLANFNHYQLLLANTDKQLSKYLGNVDKSVPVRILICFGQTEEPLLSSFARQIFDRYPCPIIWVEFSYQGRWFINQLGAGALPDLSDEQQTFFGNALDSFSKRVWRKARAPKEYRYDLAILHDPNEFIPTSDKKALQRFIKAAKEADIDAELITADDYNRLLEFDALFIRETTRINHYTYHFAKKAEANGMVVIDAPHSILQCANKVFLKELLDKHEIPTPRTELLLSQQEIDYAQIGERLGYPVVLKIPDGSFSIGVEKAESEEELRRIADELFNKSTILLAQEFVKTDFDWRIGILNNRPIYACKYFMARNHWQIYNHASGTSRSKSGGFETVGVHQVPKDVVRTALQATKLIGDGLYGVDMKVTSKGPVIIEINDNPSIDSGVEDLLLGDELYHIIMRDFARRLDEK
;
A
#
# COMPACT_ATOMS: atom_id res chain seq x y z
N MET A 1 19.50 -16.71 12.23
CA MET A 1 19.96 -17.39 10.98
C MET A 1 19.57 -16.46 9.86
N GLN A 2 20.55 -16.08 9.06
CA GLN A 2 20.27 -15.30 7.83
C GLN A 2 19.17 -16.01 7.05
N ASN A 3 18.15 -15.28 6.62
CA ASN A 3 17.22 -15.75 5.59
C ASN A 3 18.01 -15.95 4.29
N SER A 4 18.80 -17.05 4.23
CA SER A 4 19.55 -17.40 3.05
C SER A 4 18.57 -17.92 2.03
N ALA A 5 18.48 -17.26 0.87
CA ALA A 5 17.76 -17.82 -0.24
C ALA A 5 18.35 -19.20 -0.57
N LEU A 6 17.49 -20.18 -0.79
CA LEU A 6 17.87 -21.47 -1.31
C LEU A 6 17.62 -21.47 -2.83
N ILE A 7 18.67 -21.70 -3.59
CA ILE A 7 18.60 -21.72 -5.05
C ILE A 7 18.41 -23.15 -5.50
N ILE A 8 17.38 -23.35 -6.34
CA ILE A 8 17.06 -24.65 -6.91
C ILE A 8 17.43 -24.64 -8.40
N LEU A 9 18.21 -25.59 -8.83
CA LEU A 9 18.73 -25.79 -10.19
C LEU A 9 18.42 -27.19 -10.68
N ASP A 10 18.37 -27.40 -11.99
CA ASP A 10 18.29 -28.75 -12.54
C ASP A 10 19.63 -29.45 -12.46
N ASP A 11 20.71 -28.75 -12.73
CA ASP A 11 22.08 -29.23 -12.56
C ASP A 11 22.91 -28.22 -11.75
N ILE A 12 23.63 -28.70 -10.76
CA ILE A 12 24.50 -27.89 -9.90
C ILE A 12 25.64 -27.23 -10.68
N THR A 13 26.02 -27.82 -11.81
CA THR A 13 27.09 -27.31 -12.69
C THR A 13 26.67 -26.01 -13.42
N ASP A 14 25.38 -25.71 -13.47
CA ASP A 14 24.87 -24.43 -14.01
C ASP A 14 25.22 -23.24 -13.08
N TRP A 15 25.61 -23.53 -11.82
CA TRP A 15 25.99 -22.50 -10.85
C TRP A 15 27.45 -22.10 -11.02
N GLN A 16 27.68 -20.92 -11.62
CA GLN A 16 29.02 -20.46 -11.94
C GLN A 16 29.80 -20.02 -10.67
N PRO A 17 31.15 -20.21 -10.64
CA PRO A 17 31.95 -19.86 -9.46
C PRO A 17 31.94 -18.36 -9.10
N TYR A 18 31.64 -17.49 -10.06
CA TYR A 18 31.58 -16.04 -9.86
C TYR A 18 30.20 -15.54 -9.39
N TYR A 19 29.22 -16.42 -9.31
CA TYR A 19 27.93 -16.06 -8.76
C TYR A 19 28.04 -15.83 -7.24
N PRO A 20 27.15 -14.98 -6.65
CA PRO A 20 27.14 -14.78 -5.21
C PRO A 20 27.07 -16.11 -4.44
N SER A 21 27.82 -16.22 -3.33
CA SER A 21 27.76 -17.42 -2.48
C SER A 21 26.35 -17.56 -1.89
N GLN A 22 25.61 -18.56 -2.33
CA GLN A 22 24.28 -18.93 -1.89
C GLN A 22 24.21 -20.44 -1.65
N SER A 23 23.24 -20.88 -0.86
CA SER A 23 22.95 -22.31 -0.74
C SER A 23 22.24 -22.79 -2.00
N THR A 24 22.80 -23.77 -2.68
CA THR A 24 22.25 -24.39 -3.89
C THR A 24 21.93 -25.85 -3.66
N VAL A 25 20.83 -26.33 -4.24
CA VAL A 25 20.48 -27.76 -4.28
C VAL A 25 19.85 -28.06 -5.64
N THR A 26 19.91 -29.33 -6.04
CA THR A 26 19.22 -29.75 -7.28
C THR A 26 17.72 -29.84 -7.04
N SER A 27 16.96 -29.68 -8.13
CA SER A 27 15.49 -29.83 -8.14
C SER A 27 15.07 -31.20 -7.60
N SER A 28 15.77 -32.26 -7.98
CA SER A 28 15.51 -33.61 -7.49
C SER A 28 15.72 -33.77 -5.96
N GLU A 29 16.83 -33.23 -5.44
CA GLU A 29 17.08 -33.23 -4.00
C GLU A 29 16.01 -32.45 -3.23
N TYR A 30 15.64 -31.27 -3.75
CA TYR A 30 14.61 -30.44 -3.13
C TYR A 30 13.23 -31.13 -3.11
N LEU A 31 12.84 -31.76 -4.22
CA LEU A 31 11.54 -32.45 -4.34
C LEU A 31 11.42 -33.63 -3.39
N LEU A 32 12.52 -34.38 -3.16
CA LEU A 32 12.56 -35.55 -2.30
C LEU A 32 12.73 -35.23 -0.81
N GLN A 33 13.01 -33.99 -0.44
CA GLN A 33 13.07 -33.57 0.97
C GLN A 33 11.70 -33.69 1.66
N THR A 34 11.68 -34.40 2.81
CA THR A 34 10.45 -34.62 3.59
C THR A 34 10.17 -33.56 4.63
N SER A 35 11.14 -32.71 4.96
CA SER A 35 10.95 -31.57 5.89
C SER A 35 11.78 -30.37 5.44
N SER A 36 11.18 -29.21 5.41
CA SER A 36 11.85 -27.96 5.12
C SER A 36 11.43 -26.90 6.14
N LYS A 37 12.34 -25.97 6.47
CA LYS A 37 11.99 -24.82 7.30
C LYS A 37 11.04 -23.92 6.50
N SER A 38 9.87 -23.60 7.02
CA SER A 38 8.81 -22.81 6.36
C SER A 38 9.24 -21.38 5.97
N ARG A 39 10.37 -20.89 6.45
CA ARG A 39 10.85 -19.51 6.26
C ARG A 39 11.99 -19.36 5.27
N THR A 40 12.31 -20.38 4.49
CA THR A 40 13.35 -20.29 3.47
C THR A 40 12.77 -19.65 2.22
N GLN A 41 13.41 -18.60 1.70
CA GLN A 41 13.09 -18.08 0.38
C GLN A 41 13.67 -19.01 -0.68
N ILE A 42 12.85 -19.44 -1.62
CA ILE A 42 13.25 -20.32 -2.73
C ILE A 42 13.40 -19.47 -4.00
N LEU A 43 14.58 -19.56 -4.63
CA LEU A 43 14.79 -19.06 -5.98
C LEU A 43 14.81 -20.26 -6.91
N ASN A 44 13.73 -20.46 -7.65
CA ASN A 44 13.59 -21.53 -8.60
C ASN A 44 14.19 -21.10 -9.95
N LEU A 45 15.33 -21.63 -10.28
CA LEU A 45 16.08 -21.40 -11.52
C LEU A 45 16.11 -22.63 -12.44
N CYS A 46 15.17 -23.57 -12.26
CA CYS A 46 15.00 -24.69 -13.17
C CYS A 46 14.75 -24.20 -14.59
N GLY A 47 15.31 -24.88 -15.56
CA GLY A 47 15.24 -24.50 -16.97
C GLY A 47 13.84 -24.63 -17.58
N ASP A 48 13.07 -25.62 -17.13
CA ASP A 48 11.69 -25.84 -17.59
C ASP A 48 10.69 -25.57 -16.46
N LEU A 49 9.87 -24.53 -16.65
CA LEU A 49 8.79 -24.14 -15.77
C LEU A 49 7.40 -24.48 -16.32
N SER A 50 7.32 -25.24 -17.42
CA SER A 50 6.03 -25.60 -18.01
C SER A 50 5.17 -26.43 -17.05
N TYR A 51 3.88 -26.43 -17.27
CA TYR A 51 2.92 -27.18 -16.43
C TYR A 51 3.31 -28.65 -16.31
N LEU A 52 3.39 -29.15 -15.08
CA LEU A 52 3.84 -30.49 -14.67
C LEU A 52 5.34 -30.78 -14.89
N SER A 53 6.15 -29.80 -15.25
CA SER A 53 7.62 -29.95 -15.27
C SER A 53 8.21 -30.03 -13.87
N THR A 54 9.50 -30.39 -13.79
CA THR A 54 10.24 -30.42 -12.53
C THR A 54 10.25 -29.04 -11.86
N GLY A 55 10.53 -27.99 -12.61
CA GLY A 55 10.53 -26.61 -12.09
C GLY A 55 9.15 -26.14 -11.65
N TYR A 56 8.09 -26.53 -12.34
CA TYR A 56 6.72 -26.28 -11.89
C TYR A 56 6.47 -26.90 -10.50
N TYR A 57 6.86 -28.15 -10.31
CA TYR A 57 6.69 -28.84 -9.03
C TYR A 57 7.57 -28.26 -7.91
N VAL A 58 8.75 -27.74 -8.23
CA VAL A 58 9.59 -27.01 -7.26
C VAL A 58 8.80 -25.84 -6.67
N SER A 59 8.21 -24.99 -7.51
CA SER A 59 7.40 -23.87 -7.04
C SER A 59 6.14 -24.33 -6.29
N LEU A 60 5.44 -25.33 -6.81
CA LEU A 60 4.22 -25.87 -6.19
C LEU A 60 4.48 -26.42 -4.79
N LEU A 61 5.55 -27.21 -4.61
CA LEU A 61 5.90 -27.78 -3.32
C LEU A 61 6.46 -26.74 -2.36
N ALA A 62 7.16 -25.71 -2.85
CA ALA A 62 7.58 -24.60 -2.01
C ALA A 62 6.37 -23.87 -1.39
N GLU A 63 5.35 -23.55 -2.20
CA GLU A 63 4.11 -22.95 -1.71
C GLU A 63 3.37 -23.88 -0.74
N ALA A 64 3.25 -25.18 -1.06
CA ALA A 64 2.62 -26.17 -0.20
C ALA A 64 3.35 -26.35 1.16
N ARG A 65 4.67 -26.08 1.20
CA ARG A 65 5.51 -26.10 2.40
C ARG A 65 5.52 -24.78 3.16
N GLY A 66 4.72 -23.77 2.72
CA GLY A 66 4.67 -22.42 3.32
C GLY A 66 5.94 -21.61 3.09
N GLN A 67 6.73 -21.93 2.07
CA GLN A 67 7.94 -21.20 1.69
C GLN A 67 7.61 -20.13 0.65
N ARG A 68 8.37 -19.04 0.66
CA ARG A 68 8.29 -18.03 -0.41
C ARG A 68 9.08 -18.51 -1.60
N VAL A 69 8.51 -18.51 -2.78
CA VAL A 69 9.19 -18.94 -4.00
C VAL A 69 9.09 -17.92 -5.12
N LEU A 70 10.15 -17.77 -5.88
CA LEU A 70 10.22 -16.99 -7.12
C LEU A 70 10.71 -17.90 -8.26
N PRO A 71 9.91 -18.03 -9.34
CA PRO A 71 8.55 -17.57 -9.51
C PRO A 71 7.54 -18.42 -8.72
N SER A 72 6.39 -17.82 -8.35
CA SER A 72 5.23 -18.52 -7.82
C SER A 72 4.54 -19.34 -8.91
N VAL A 73 3.70 -20.32 -8.53
CA VAL A 73 2.87 -21.07 -9.49
C VAL A 73 1.94 -20.14 -10.27
N THR A 74 1.38 -19.13 -9.61
CA THR A 74 0.57 -18.10 -10.28
C THR A 74 1.38 -17.37 -11.35
N THR A 75 2.61 -16.92 -11.01
CA THR A 75 3.48 -16.24 -11.96
C THR A 75 3.84 -17.13 -13.14
N ILE A 76 4.13 -18.41 -12.91
CA ILE A 76 4.42 -19.39 -13.96
C ILE A 76 3.23 -19.49 -14.93
N ASN A 77 2.03 -19.66 -14.40
CA ASN A 77 0.81 -19.76 -15.21
C ASN A 77 0.50 -18.47 -15.97
N ASP A 78 0.70 -17.32 -15.36
CA ASP A 78 0.49 -16.02 -16.00
C ASP A 78 1.48 -15.79 -17.16
N LEU A 79 2.75 -16.16 -16.99
CA LEU A 79 3.76 -16.09 -18.04
C LEU A 79 3.45 -17.05 -19.21
N ALA A 80 3.00 -18.27 -18.90
CA ALA A 80 2.62 -19.26 -19.90
C ALA A 80 1.41 -18.84 -20.73
N ASN A 81 0.51 -18.02 -20.17
CA ASN A 81 -0.74 -17.57 -20.80
C ASN A 81 -0.72 -16.07 -21.15
N PHE A 82 0.45 -15.47 -21.33
CA PHE A 82 0.61 -14.04 -21.55
C PHE A 82 -0.26 -13.47 -22.68
N ASN A 83 -0.50 -14.22 -23.74
CA ASN A 83 -1.34 -13.77 -24.87
C ASN A 83 -2.76 -13.33 -24.49
N HIS A 84 -3.28 -13.79 -23.35
CA HIS A 84 -4.59 -13.39 -22.83
C HIS A 84 -4.56 -12.04 -22.06
N TYR A 85 -3.35 -11.53 -21.74
CA TYR A 85 -3.16 -10.34 -20.89
C TYR A 85 -2.54 -9.14 -21.62
N GLN A 86 -2.40 -9.18 -22.95
CA GLN A 86 -1.77 -8.12 -23.78
C GLN A 86 -2.34 -6.72 -23.57
N LEU A 87 -3.61 -6.61 -23.17
CA LEU A 87 -4.31 -5.33 -22.99
C LEU A 87 -3.82 -4.53 -21.77
N LEU A 88 -3.16 -5.15 -20.79
CA LEU A 88 -2.76 -4.49 -19.54
C LEU A 88 -1.42 -3.75 -19.62
N LEU A 89 -0.61 -4.01 -20.66
CA LEU A 89 0.69 -3.36 -20.90
C LEU A 89 0.63 -2.21 -21.91
N ALA A 90 -0.55 -1.89 -22.45
CA ALA A 90 -0.74 -0.90 -23.51
C ALA A 90 -0.44 0.56 -23.10
N ASN A 91 -0.29 0.86 -21.82
CA ASN A 91 0.07 2.20 -21.31
C ASN A 91 1.57 2.33 -20.99
N THR A 92 2.41 1.56 -21.64
CA THR A 92 3.82 1.53 -21.37
C THR A 92 4.55 2.80 -21.82
N ASP A 93 5.20 3.33 -20.88
CA ASP A 93 6.29 4.27 -20.75
C ASP A 93 6.78 4.99 -22.02
N LYS A 94 6.87 6.32 -21.94
CA LYS A 94 7.51 7.19 -22.94
C LYS A 94 8.95 6.77 -23.25
N GLN A 95 9.66 6.15 -22.30
CA GLN A 95 11.03 5.68 -22.45
C GLN A 95 11.12 4.44 -23.34
N LEU A 96 10.21 3.47 -23.17
CA LEU A 96 10.09 2.32 -24.05
C LEU A 96 9.81 2.74 -25.51
N SER A 97 8.86 3.66 -25.68
CA SER A 97 8.55 4.21 -27.01
C SER A 97 9.75 4.92 -27.63
N LYS A 98 10.57 5.60 -26.84
CA LYS A 98 11.80 6.26 -27.27
C LYS A 98 12.87 5.23 -27.67
N TYR A 99 13.05 4.17 -26.87
CA TYR A 99 13.99 3.09 -27.17
C TYR A 99 13.60 2.38 -28.47
N LEU A 100 12.36 1.89 -28.57
CA LEU A 100 11.85 1.18 -29.73
C LEU A 100 11.75 2.06 -30.98
N GLY A 101 11.69 3.38 -30.85
CA GLY A 101 11.72 4.33 -31.97
C GLY A 101 13.05 4.34 -32.72
N ASN A 102 14.14 3.94 -32.10
CA ASN A 102 15.50 3.92 -32.64
C ASN A 102 15.95 2.55 -33.15
N VAL A 103 15.08 1.51 -33.10
CA VAL A 103 15.40 0.13 -33.45
C VAL A 103 14.82 -0.22 -34.83
N ASP A 104 15.49 -1.11 -35.54
CA ASP A 104 15.00 -1.63 -36.82
C ASP A 104 13.67 -2.37 -36.65
N LYS A 105 12.65 -1.91 -37.36
CA LYS A 105 11.28 -2.44 -37.29
C LYS A 105 11.09 -3.77 -37.99
N SER A 106 12.08 -4.22 -38.76
CA SER A 106 12.03 -5.50 -39.52
C SER A 106 12.42 -6.71 -38.68
N VAL A 107 13.03 -6.50 -37.51
CA VAL A 107 13.54 -7.56 -36.63
C VAL A 107 12.87 -7.46 -35.24
N PRO A 108 12.42 -8.59 -34.66
CA PRO A 108 11.95 -8.60 -33.29
C PRO A 108 13.03 -8.14 -32.28
N VAL A 109 12.65 -7.34 -31.30
CA VAL A 109 13.55 -6.87 -30.26
C VAL A 109 13.36 -7.72 -29.01
N ARG A 110 14.43 -8.34 -28.54
CA ARG A 110 14.38 -9.20 -27.36
C ARG A 110 15.15 -8.56 -26.19
N ILE A 111 14.52 -8.45 -25.03
CA ILE A 111 15.08 -7.82 -23.84
C ILE A 111 15.14 -8.84 -22.72
N LEU A 112 16.31 -8.94 -22.08
CA LEU A 112 16.52 -9.75 -20.89
C LEU A 112 16.23 -8.90 -19.64
N ILE A 113 15.46 -9.46 -18.73
CA ILE A 113 15.20 -8.88 -17.41
C ILE A 113 15.61 -9.90 -16.36
N CYS A 114 16.56 -9.53 -15.49
CA CYS A 114 17.00 -10.32 -14.35
C CYS A 114 16.65 -9.59 -13.04
N PHE A 115 15.78 -10.18 -12.21
CA PHE A 115 15.33 -9.57 -10.93
C PHE A 115 14.87 -8.11 -11.08
N GLY A 116 14.15 -7.80 -12.16
CA GLY A 116 13.64 -6.45 -12.44
C GLY A 116 14.70 -5.46 -12.96
N GLN A 117 15.89 -5.92 -13.30
CA GLN A 117 16.96 -5.14 -13.91
C GLN A 117 17.13 -5.55 -15.38
N THR A 118 17.64 -4.65 -16.21
CA THR A 118 18.00 -4.86 -17.61
C THR A 118 19.29 -4.13 -17.93
N GLU A 119 20.02 -4.58 -18.94
CA GLU A 119 21.27 -3.94 -19.41
C GLU A 119 21.03 -2.57 -20.06
N GLU A 120 19.78 -2.31 -20.50
CA GLU A 120 19.39 -1.06 -21.15
C GLU A 120 18.90 -0.03 -20.10
N PRO A 121 19.68 1.00 -19.76
CA PRO A 121 19.30 1.96 -18.71
C PRO A 121 17.98 2.68 -18.98
N LEU A 122 17.65 2.92 -20.26
CA LEU A 122 16.39 3.55 -20.67
C LEU A 122 15.16 2.69 -20.35
N LEU A 123 15.34 1.38 -20.17
CA LEU A 123 14.27 0.43 -19.92
C LEU A 123 14.18 -0.01 -18.45
N SER A 124 14.96 0.60 -17.53
CA SER A 124 15.00 0.22 -16.13
C SER A 124 13.61 0.29 -15.45
N SER A 125 12.83 1.34 -15.75
CA SER A 125 11.46 1.48 -15.25
C SER A 125 10.54 0.38 -15.82
N PHE A 126 10.65 0.10 -17.12
CA PHE A 126 9.88 -0.96 -17.78
C PHE A 126 10.24 -2.34 -17.21
N ALA A 127 11.53 -2.65 -17.07
CA ALA A 127 11.99 -3.93 -16.52
C ALA A 127 11.47 -4.16 -15.10
N ARG A 128 11.46 -3.10 -14.28
CA ARG A 128 10.89 -3.11 -12.95
C ARG A 128 9.38 -3.40 -12.96
N GLN A 129 8.61 -2.71 -13.81
CA GLN A 129 7.16 -2.94 -13.96
C GLN A 129 6.83 -4.38 -14.41
N ILE A 130 7.62 -4.95 -15.32
CA ILE A 130 7.47 -6.35 -15.73
C ILE A 130 7.71 -7.30 -14.55
N PHE A 131 8.81 -7.11 -13.81
CA PHE A 131 9.13 -7.94 -12.66
C PHE A 131 8.10 -7.80 -11.54
N ASP A 132 7.60 -6.60 -11.29
CA ASP A 132 6.56 -6.35 -10.28
C ASP A 132 5.25 -7.07 -10.62
N ARG A 133 4.95 -7.16 -11.91
CA ARG A 133 3.75 -7.85 -12.38
C ARG A 133 3.93 -9.36 -12.42
N TYR A 134 5.10 -9.81 -12.85
CA TYR A 134 5.48 -11.21 -13.03
C TYR A 134 6.80 -11.48 -12.31
N PRO A 135 6.79 -11.66 -10.97
CA PRO A 135 8.03 -11.88 -10.23
C PRO A 135 8.69 -13.21 -10.63
N CYS A 136 9.66 -13.14 -11.54
CA CYS A 136 10.43 -14.27 -12.02
C CYS A 136 11.91 -13.87 -12.15
N PRO A 137 12.86 -14.71 -11.70
CA PRO A 137 14.30 -14.38 -11.69
C PRO A 137 14.84 -13.98 -13.04
N ILE A 138 14.44 -14.66 -14.11
CA ILE A 138 14.85 -14.43 -15.50
C ILE A 138 13.60 -14.33 -16.35
N ILE A 139 13.44 -13.21 -17.06
CA ILE A 139 12.30 -12.97 -17.96
C ILE A 139 12.83 -12.50 -19.31
N TRP A 140 12.29 -13.08 -20.38
CA TRP A 140 12.45 -12.59 -21.73
C TRP A 140 11.21 -11.85 -22.19
N VAL A 141 11.40 -10.65 -22.75
CA VAL A 141 10.36 -9.86 -23.40
C VAL A 141 10.73 -9.69 -24.86
N GLU A 142 9.85 -10.10 -25.75
CA GLU A 142 10.02 -9.92 -27.18
C GLU A 142 9.01 -8.94 -27.74
N PHE A 143 9.48 -7.94 -28.47
CA PHE A 143 8.68 -6.95 -29.16
C PHE A 143 8.70 -7.21 -30.67
N SER A 144 7.54 -7.05 -31.28
CA SER A 144 7.37 -7.09 -32.76
C SER A 144 6.66 -5.82 -33.23
N TYR A 145 6.90 -5.44 -34.51
CA TYR A 145 6.29 -4.27 -35.12
C TYR A 145 5.28 -4.64 -36.19
N GLN A 146 4.02 -4.23 -36.03
CA GLN A 146 2.94 -4.35 -37.01
C GLN A 146 2.16 -3.03 -37.05
N GLY A 147 2.74 -2.02 -37.72
CA GLY A 147 2.20 -0.67 -37.69
C GLY A 147 2.41 0.08 -36.35
N ARG A 148 2.54 -0.65 -35.28
CA ARG A 148 2.93 -0.22 -33.94
C ARG A 148 3.72 -1.32 -33.25
N TRP A 149 4.53 -0.95 -32.24
CA TRP A 149 5.20 -1.92 -31.40
C TRP A 149 4.21 -2.56 -30.40
N PHE A 150 4.34 -3.87 -30.21
CA PHE A 150 3.60 -4.63 -29.21
C PHE A 150 4.49 -5.73 -28.63
N ILE A 151 4.19 -6.17 -27.42
CA ILE A 151 4.86 -7.33 -26.82
C ILE A 151 4.31 -8.58 -27.52
N ASN A 152 5.18 -9.25 -28.26
CA ASN A 152 4.86 -10.48 -28.97
C ASN A 152 4.93 -11.69 -28.04
N GLN A 153 5.96 -11.73 -27.17
CA GLN A 153 6.19 -12.81 -26.24
C GLN A 153 6.72 -12.27 -24.90
N LEU A 154 6.25 -12.86 -23.84
CA LEU A 154 6.77 -12.69 -22.48
C LEU A 154 6.88 -14.09 -21.86
N GLY A 155 8.05 -14.44 -21.35
CA GLY A 155 8.24 -15.77 -20.79
C GLY A 155 9.40 -15.83 -19.81
N ALA A 156 9.37 -16.86 -18.95
CA ALA A 156 10.50 -17.17 -18.09
C ALA A 156 11.71 -17.62 -18.95
N GLY A 157 12.90 -17.21 -18.53
CA GLY A 157 14.16 -17.65 -19.10
C GLY A 157 14.84 -18.72 -18.24
N ALA A 158 15.73 -19.47 -18.85
CA ALA A 158 16.57 -20.47 -18.19
C ALA A 158 18.01 -19.97 -18.09
N LEU A 159 18.69 -20.32 -16.99
CA LEU A 159 20.07 -19.92 -16.75
C LEU A 159 21.05 -20.45 -17.83
N PRO A 160 20.94 -21.72 -18.29
CA PRO A 160 21.81 -22.25 -19.34
C PRO A 160 21.64 -21.56 -20.71
N ASP A 161 20.52 -20.88 -20.97
CA ASP A 161 20.24 -20.20 -22.23
C ASP A 161 20.90 -18.82 -22.33
N LEU A 162 21.53 -18.34 -21.26
CA LEU A 162 22.17 -17.03 -21.21
C LEU A 162 23.58 -17.10 -21.80
N SER A 163 23.95 -16.11 -22.61
CA SER A 163 25.34 -15.92 -23.06
C SER A 163 26.25 -15.56 -21.85
N ASP A 164 27.56 -15.66 -22.01
CA ASP A 164 28.55 -15.34 -20.98
C ASP A 164 28.37 -13.90 -20.43
N GLU A 165 28.06 -12.94 -21.31
CA GLU A 165 27.79 -11.55 -20.94
C GLU A 165 26.50 -11.46 -20.11
N GLN A 166 25.45 -12.15 -20.55
CA GLN A 166 24.16 -12.22 -19.87
C GLN A 166 24.24 -12.95 -18.52
N GLN A 167 25.09 -13.98 -18.42
CA GLN A 167 25.35 -14.66 -17.15
C GLN A 167 26.07 -13.73 -16.16
N THR A 168 27.00 -12.91 -16.66
CA THR A 168 27.67 -11.88 -15.84
C THR A 168 26.64 -10.84 -15.35
N PHE A 169 25.75 -10.40 -16.25
CA PHE A 169 24.65 -9.49 -15.88
C PHE A 169 23.72 -10.12 -14.83
N PHE A 170 23.29 -11.37 -15.05
CA PHE A 170 22.48 -12.13 -14.09
C PHE A 170 23.15 -12.21 -12.71
N GLY A 171 24.45 -12.54 -12.65
CA GLY A 171 25.22 -12.60 -11.41
C GLY A 171 25.22 -11.26 -10.66
N ASN A 172 25.39 -10.15 -11.36
CA ASN A 172 25.33 -8.79 -10.78
C ASN A 172 23.92 -8.43 -10.32
N ALA A 173 22.89 -8.81 -11.06
CA ALA A 173 21.51 -8.59 -10.70
C ALA A 173 21.12 -9.42 -9.45
N LEU A 174 21.52 -10.68 -9.39
CA LEU A 174 21.34 -11.55 -8.22
C LEU A 174 22.09 -11.02 -7.01
N ASP A 175 23.35 -10.58 -7.15
CA ASP A 175 24.12 -9.99 -6.08
C ASP A 175 23.46 -8.71 -5.54
N SER A 176 22.93 -7.87 -6.43
CA SER A 176 22.18 -6.67 -6.07
C SER A 176 20.87 -7.01 -5.36
N PHE A 177 20.15 -8.04 -5.84
CA PHE A 177 18.94 -8.55 -5.22
C PHE A 177 19.25 -9.14 -3.83
N SER A 178 20.30 -9.95 -3.71
CA SER A 178 20.74 -10.58 -2.48
C SER A 178 21.35 -9.59 -1.48
N LYS A 179 22.16 -8.62 -1.92
CA LYS A 179 22.79 -7.59 -1.05
C LYS A 179 21.78 -6.66 -0.38
N ARG A 180 20.65 -6.41 -1.00
CA ARG A 180 19.55 -5.66 -0.38
C ARG A 180 18.97 -6.43 0.82
N VAL A 181 19.02 -7.75 0.78
CA VAL A 181 18.64 -8.68 1.88
C VAL A 181 19.75 -8.75 2.96
N TRP A 182 21.04 -8.51 2.61
CA TRP A 182 22.21 -8.87 3.42
C TRP A 182 22.87 -7.71 4.18
N ARG A 183 22.37 -6.48 4.14
CA ARG A 183 23.05 -5.32 4.73
C ARG A 183 22.98 -5.17 6.25
N LYS A 184 22.59 -6.18 7.01
CA LYS A 184 22.69 -6.15 8.50
C LYS A 184 23.49 -7.32 9.04
N ALA A 185 24.83 -7.23 8.94
CA ALA A 185 25.74 -8.05 9.76
C ALA A 185 25.86 -7.41 11.16
N ARG A 186 24.94 -7.73 12.04
CA ARG A 186 25.14 -7.74 13.50
C ARG A 186 24.62 -9.06 13.98
N ALA A 187 25.34 -9.73 14.94
CA ALA A 187 24.86 -10.94 15.60
C ALA A 187 23.46 -10.65 16.14
N PRO A 188 22.39 -11.19 15.58
CA PRO A 188 21.07 -10.69 15.82
C PRO A 188 20.31 -11.63 16.72
N LYS A 189 19.53 -11.04 17.60
CA LYS A 189 18.32 -11.69 18.09
C LYS A 189 17.55 -12.13 16.84
N GLU A 190 17.31 -13.42 16.66
CA GLU A 190 16.44 -13.92 15.60
C GLU A 190 15.04 -13.45 15.90
N TYR A 191 14.49 -12.60 15.03
CA TYR A 191 13.10 -12.21 15.11
C TYR A 191 12.24 -13.22 14.37
N ARG A 192 11.01 -13.37 14.84
CA ARG A 192 10.09 -14.37 14.32
C ARG A 192 9.46 -13.95 12.99
N TYR A 193 9.30 -12.66 12.79
CA TYR A 193 8.63 -12.06 11.61
C TYR A 193 9.36 -10.82 11.12
N ASP A 194 9.19 -10.51 9.84
CA ASP A 194 9.69 -9.31 9.19
C ASP A 194 8.54 -8.39 8.80
N LEU A 195 8.59 -7.10 9.19
CA LEU A 195 7.57 -6.09 8.93
C LEU A 195 8.15 -4.95 8.09
N ALA A 196 7.56 -4.68 6.93
CA ALA A 196 7.80 -3.47 6.18
C ALA A 196 6.93 -2.33 6.73
N ILE A 197 7.53 -1.20 7.10
CA ILE A 197 6.81 0.05 7.41
C ILE A 197 7.03 1.00 6.24
N LEU A 198 6.01 1.17 5.40
CA LEU A 198 6.06 2.04 4.23
C LEU A 198 5.86 3.50 4.66
N HIS A 199 6.82 4.36 4.30
CA HIS A 199 6.76 5.80 4.59
C HIS A 199 7.43 6.64 3.50
N ASP A 200 6.94 7.85 3.26
CA ASP A 200 7.62 8.86 2.45
C ASP A 200 8.40 9.83 3.37
N PRO A 201 9.75 9.84 3.32
CA PRO A 201 10.55 10.76 4.14
C PRO A 201 10.37 12.23 3.75
N ASN A 202 9.77 12.53 2.59
CA ASN A 202 9.53 13.86 2.05
C ASN A 202 8.07 14.31 2.17
N GLU A 203 7.20 13.50 2.74
CA GLU A 203 5.80 13.86 2.90
C GLU A 203 5.65 15.12 3.77
N PHE A 204 4.89 16.09 3.26
CA PHE A 204 4.75 17.39 3.94
C PHE A 204 3.97 17.29 5.25
N ILE A 205 2.95 16.45 5.31
CA ILE A 205 2.18 16.13 6.51
C ILE A 205 2.15 14.60 6.62
N PRO A 206 3.18 13.99 7.23
CA PRO A 206 3.23 12.54 7.37
C PRO A 206 2.18 12.05 8.36
N THR A 207 1.70 10.82 8.18
CA THR A 207 0.77 10.17 9.11
C THR A 207 1.46 9.68 10.39
N SER A 208 2.79 9.71 10.42
CA SER A 208 3.58 9.48 11.65
C SER A 208 4.87 10.28 11.60
N ASP A 209 5.18 10.98 12.66
CA ASP A 209 6.44 11.68 12.83
C ASP A 209 7.62 10.68 13.00
N LYS A 210 8.85 11.16 12.84
CA LYS A 210 10.06 10.32 12.94
C LYS A 210 10.19 9.60 14.28
N LYS A 211 9.69 10.21 15.38
CA LYS A 211 9.75 9.60 16.71
C LYS A 211 8.74 8.46 16.82
N ALA A 212 7.54 8.65 16.28
CA ALA A 212 6.52 7.61 16.23
C ALA A 212 7.03 6.39 15.42
N LEU A 213 7.64 6.61 14.24
CA LEU A 213 8.23 5.54 13.44
C LEU A 213 9.31 4.77 14.22
N GLN A 214 10.19 5.47 14.95
CA GLN A 214 11.19 4.82 15.81
C GLN A 214 10.55 4.00 16.95
N ARG A 215 9.44 4.50 17.54
CA ARG A 215 8.71 3.77 18.58
C ARG A 215 8.01 2.54 18.03
N PHE A 216 7.46 2.59 16.82
CA PHE A 216 6.94 1.40 16.13
C PHE A 216 8.01 0.33 15.95
N ILE A 217 9.20 0.71 15.44
CA ILE A 217 10.33 -0.22 15.29
C ILE A 217 10.75 -0.82 16.63
N LYS A 218 10.79 0.00 17.70
CA LYS A 218 11.13 -0.49 19.05
C LYS A 218 10.08 -1.49 19.56
N ALA A 219 8.79 -1.14 19.45
CA ALA A 219 7.69 -1.99 19.88
C ALA A 219 7.61 -3.29 19.07
N ALA A 220 7.92 -3.25 17.77
CA ALA A 220 7.99 -4.42 16.91
C ALA A 220 9.04 -5.43 17.42
N LYS A 221 10.23 -4.94 17.82
CA LYS A 221 11.30 -5.80 18.40
C LYS A 221 10.86 -6.49 19.69
N GLU A 222 10.05 -5.85 20.50
CA GLU A 222 9.52 -6.43 21.73
C GLU A 222 8.40 -7.45 21.43
N ALA A 223 7.72 -7.33 20.29
CA ALA A 223 6.75 -8.29 19.77
C ALA A 223 7.38 -9.41 18.89
N ASP A 224 8.72 -9.54 18.92
CA ASP A 224 9.49 -10.50 18.12
C ASP A 224 9.34 -10.33 16.60
N ILE A 225 9.25 -9.06 16.16
CA ILE A 225 9.14 -8.64 14.76
C ILE A 225 10.35 -7.75 14.42
N ASP A 226 11.07 -8.03 13.32
CA ASP A 226 12.06 -7.11 12.76
C ASP A 226 11.33 -6.14 11.81
N ALA A 227 11.28 -4.87 12.18
CA ALA A 227 10.60 -3.85 11.41
C ALA A 227 11.60 -2.96 10.67
N GLU A 228 11.42 -2.81 9.36
CA GLU A 228 12.23 -1.97 8.50
C GLU A 228 11.39 -0.85 7.88
N LEU A 229 11.94 0.39 7.87
CA LEU A 229 11.36 1.49 7.11
C LEU A 229 11.68 1.28 5.63
N ILE A 230 10.65 1.26 4.80
CA ILE A 230 10.75 1.16 3.35
C ILE A 230 10.08 2.37 2.68
N THR A 231 10.45 2.63 1.43
CA THR A 231 9.91 3.71 0.61
C THR A 231 9.30 3.15 -0.68
N ALA A 232 8.72 4.02 -1.52
CA ALA A 232 8.21 3.65 -2.83
C ALA A 232 9.24 2.90 -3.70
N ASP A 233 10.54 3.20 -3.53
CA ASP A 233 11.61 2.53 -4.28
C ASP A 233 11.80 1.06 -3.90
N ASP A 234 11.28 0.66 -2.73
CA ASP A 234 11.40 -0.70 -2.21
C ASP A 234 10.25 -1.62 -2.63
N TYR A 235 9.40 -1.20 -3.58
CA TYR A 235 8.24 -1.99 -4.03
C TYR A 235 8.60 -3.43 -4.43
N ASN A 236 9.78 -3.65 -5.01
CA ASN A 236 10.25 -4.97 -5.42
C ASN A 236 10.68 -5.84 -4.23
N ARG A 237 11.08 -5.21 -3.10
CA ARG A 237 11.48 -5.89 -1.89
C ARG A 237 10.30 -6.28 -1.01
N LEU A 238 9.08 -5.84 -1.34
CA LEU A 238 7.91 -6.04 -0.48
C LEU A 238 7.70 -7.51 -0.09
N LEU A 239 8.00 -8.44 -1.00
CA LEU A 239 7.82 -9.88 -0.73
C LEU A 239 8.90 -10.50 0.15
N GLU A 240 9.91 -9.72 0.58
CA GLU A 240 10.89 -10.13 1.59
C GLU A 240 10.27 -10.13 3.01
N PHE A 241 9.13 -9.46 3.20
CA PHE A 241 8.47 -9.26 4.48
C PHE A 241 7.25 -10.16 4.66
N ASP A 242 6.87 -10.39 5.93
CA ASP A 242 5.67 -11.13 6.33
C ASP A 242 4.45 -10.23 6.44
N ALA A 243 4.69 -8.95 6.71
CA ALA A 243 3.65 -7.95 6.88
C ALA A 243 4.01 -6.58 6.29
N LEU A 244 2.98 -5.79 5.99
CA LEU A 244 3.09 -4.40 5.55
C LEU A 244 2.29 -3.49 6.48
N PHE A 245 2.92 -2.44 6.98
CA PHE A 245 2.29 -1.34 7.70
C PHE A 245 2.47 -0.05 6.92
N ILE A 246 1.38 0.56 6.46
CA ILE A 246 1.44 1.80 5.69
C ILE A 246 1.39 2.98 6.67
N ARG A 247 2.41 3.87 6.60
CA ARG A 247 2.52 5.07 7.43
C ARG A 247 2.82 6.30 6.58
N GLU A 248 2.11 6.44 5.47
CA GLU A 248 2.06 7.61 4.60
C GLU A 248 0.66 7.73 3.98
N THR A 249 0.32 8.90 3.44
CA THR A 249 -1.03 9.18 2.92
C THR A 249 -1.45 8.18 1.86
N THR A 250 -2.58 7.52 2.09
CA THR A 250 -3.19 6.53 1.20
C THR A 250 -4.12 7.19 0.19
N ARG A 251 -4.09 6.70 -1.06
CA ARG A 251 -5.03 7.08 -2.13
C ARG A 251 -5.19 5.93 -3.10
N ILE A 252 -6.35 5.81 -3.76
CA ILE A 252 -6.65 4.73 -4.69
C ILE A 252 -5.74 4.76 -5.93
N ASN A 253 -5.42 5.95 -6.44
CA ASN A 253 -4.55 6.14 -7.61
C ASN A 253 -3.08 6.37 -7.25
N HIS A 254 -2.64 5.93 -6.06
CA HIS A 254 -1.30 6.11 -5.53
C HIS A 254 -0.58 4.78 -5.35
N TYR A 255 0.76 4.80 -5.31
CA TYR A 255 1.53 3.57 -5.10
C TYR A 255 1.23 2.87 -3.77
N THR A 256 0.81 3.58 -2.73
CA THR A 256 0.39 2.99 -1.45
C THR A 256 -0.69 1.92 -1.62
N TYR A 257 -1.68 2.19 -2.48
CA TYR A 257 -2.71 1.22 -2.82
C TYR A 257 -2.14 0.01 -3.58
N HIS A 258 -1.15 0.23 -4.46
CA HIS A 258 -0.47 -0.87 -5.16
C HIS A 258 0.36 -1.74 -4.22
N PHE A 259 1.05 -1.13 -3.22
CA PHE A 259 1.72 -1.87 -2.15
C PHE A 259 0.73 -2.74 -1.38
N ALA A 260 -0.38 -2.17 -0.90
CA ALA A 260 -1.41 -2.90 -0.18
C ALA A 260 -1.95 -4.08 -0.99
N LYS A 261 -2.29 -3.86 -2.28
CA LYS A 261 -2.77 -4.92 -3.19
C LYS A 261 -1.75 -6.03 -3.40
N LYS A 262 -0.48 -5.68 -3.64
CA LYS A 262 0.58 -6.67 -3.83
C LYS A 262 0.80 -7.50 -2.57
N ALA A 263 0.82 -6.86 -1.41
CA ALA A 263 0.97 -7.53 -0.13
C ALA A 263 -0.20 -8.49 0.14
N GLU A 264 -1.44 -8.03 0.01
CA GLU A 264 -2.64 -8.85 0.22
C GLU A 264 -2.70 -10.04 -0.75
N ALA A 265 -2.44 -9.80 -2.05
CA ALA A 265 -2.45 -10.86 -3.08
C ALA A 265 -1.39 -11.94 -2.83
N ASN A 266 -0.33 -11.64 -2.09
CA ASN A 266 0.71 -12.59 -1.72
C ASN A 266 0.57 -13.10 -0.27
N GLY A 267 -0.60 -12.93 0.31
CA GLY A 267 -0.90 -13.46 1.63
C GLY A 267 -0.14 -12.77 2.77
N MET A 268 0.39 -11.56 2.62
CA MET A 268 0.98 -10.80 3.72
C MET A 268 -0.09 -10.27 4.68
N VAL A 269 0.27 -10.02 5.93
CA VAL A 269 -0.56 -9.21 6.83
C VAL A 269 -0.43 -7.75 6.42
N VAL A 270 -1.54 -7.07 6.16
CA VAL A 270 -1.53 -5.66 5.72
C VAL A 270 -2.40 -4.82 6.63
N ILE A 271 -1.86 -3.73 7.13
CA ILE A 271 -2.60 -2.64 7.75
C ILE A 271 -2.20 -1.34 7.02
N ASP A 272 -3.10 -0.69 6.28
CA ASP A 272 -4.49 -1.09 6.08
C ASP A 272 -4.67 -1.81 4.74
N ALA A 273 -5.65 -2.72 4.73
CA ALA A 273 -5.94 -3.53 3.55
C ALA A 273 -6.49 -2.68 2.37
N PRO A 274 -6.31 -3.12 1.11
CA PRO A 274 -6.76 -2.36 -0.07
C PRO A 274 -8.23 -1.98 -0.04
N HIS A 275 -9.10 -2.86 0.49
CA HIS A 275 -10.52 -2.56 0.60
C HIS A 275 -10.80 -1.43 1.62
N SER A 276 -10.02 -1.35 2.71
CA SER A 276 -10.13 -0.25 3.69
C SER A 276 -9.74 1.08 3.05
N ILE A 277 -8.63 1.11 2.29
CA ILE A 277 -8.20 2.29 1.54
C ILE A 277 -9.31 2.74 0.57
N LEU A 278 -9.89 1.80 -0.20
CA LEU A 278 -10.97 2.10 -1.14
C LEU A 278 -12.19 2.72 -0.45
N GLN A 279 -12.58 2.17 0.69
CA GLN A 279 -13.80 2.58 1.39
C GLN A 279 -13.63 3.90 2.14
N CYS A 280 -12.46 4.13 2.73
CA CYS A 280 -12.20 5.33 3.52
C CYS A 280 -11.77 6.53 2.66
N ALA A 281 -10.91 6.32 1.65
CA ALA A 281 -10.40 7.41 0.82
C ALA A 281 -11.47 8.12 -0.01
N ASN A 282 -12.56 7.42 -0.39
CA ASN A 282 -13.63 7.99 -1.19
C ASN A 282 -14.86 8.36 -0.34
N LYS A 283 -15.08 9.66 -0.15
CA LYS A 283 -16.17 10.20 0.68
C LYS A 283 -17.58 9.83 0.17
N VAL A 284 -17.75 9.61 -1.14
CA VAL A 284 -19.03 9.15 -1.70
C VAL A 284 -19.27 7.70 -1.30
N PHE A 285 -18.26 6.84 -1.43
CA PHE A 285 -18.38 5.45 -1.00
C PHE A 285 -18.70 5.34 0.49
N LEU A 286 -17.94 6.08 1.31
CA LEU A 286 -18.14 6.08 2.77
C LEU A 286 -19.54 6.56 3.15
N LYS A 287 -20.02 7.64 2.51
CA LYS A 287 -21.40 8.14 2.71
C LYS A 287 -22.42 7.06 2.41
N GLU A 288 -22.37 6.44 1.24
CA GLU A 288 -23.33 5.39 0.84
C GLU A 288 -23.29 4.18 1.79
N LEU A 289 -22.09 3.78 2.23
CA LEU A 289 -21.90 2.70 3.20
C LEU A 289 -22.58 3.03 4.53
N LEU A 290 -22.33 4.22 5.07
CA LEU A 290 -22.86 4.65 6.37
C LEU A 290 -24.39 4.85 6.32
N ASP A 291 -24.92 5.46 5.27
CA ASP A 291 -26.36 5.66 5.07
C ASP A 291 -27.11 4.32 4.96
N LYS A 292 -26.58 3.39 4.17
CA LYS A 292 -27.16 2.04 4.01
C LYS A 292 -27.32 1.32 5.35
N HIS A 293 -26.44 1.58 6.30
CA HIS A 293 -26.44 0.96 7.63
C HIS A 293 -26.97 1.87 8.74
N GLU A 294 -27.61 2.98 8.35
CA GLU A 294 -28.25 3.94 9.28
C GLU A 294 -27.26 4.50 10.34
N ILE A 295 -25.96 4.60 10.00
CA ILE A 295 -24.97 5.20 10.86
C ILE A 295 -25.10 6.74 10.77
N PRO A 296 -25.22 7.46 11.89
CA PRO A 296 -25.44 8.90 11.87
C PRO A 296 -24.29 9.68 11.22
N THR A 297 -24.63 10.46 10.20
CA THR A 297 -23.75 11.42 9.49
C THR A 297 -24.46 12.77 9.39
N PRO A 298 -23.77 13.87 9.15
CA PRO A 298 -24.42 15.13 8.76
C PRO A 298 -25.21 14.96 7.45
N ARG A 299 -26.31 15.67 7.30
CA ARG A 299 -27.10 15.65 6.04
C ARG A 299 -26.19 16.00 4.89
N THR A 300 -26.17 15.16 3.86
CA THR A 300 -25.26 15.28 2.73
C THR A 300 -25.98 14.96 1.44
N GLU A 301 -25.85 15.82 0.43
CA GLU A 301 -26.37 15.65 -0.92
C GLU A 301 -25.24 15.54 -1.93
N LEU A 302 -25.45 14.72 -2.96
CA LEU A 302 -24.50 14.60 -4.07
C LEU A 302 -24.88 15.59 -5.16
N LEU A 303 -23.91 16.38 -5.62
CA LEU A 303 -24.03 17.30 -6.74
C LEU A 303 -23.30 16.71 -7.94
N LEU A 304 -23.93 16.74 -9.10
CA LEU A 304 -23.40 16.20 -10.35
C LEU A 304 -23.20 17.34 -11.35
N SER A 305 -21.99 17.48 -11.88
CA SER A 305 -21.64 18.55 -12.82
C SER A 305 -22.44 18.53 -14.14
N GLN A 306 -23.03 17.37 -14.47
CA GLN A 306 -23.83 17.17 -15.69
C GLN A 306 -25.32 17.47 -15.51
N GLN A 307 -25.76 17.84 -14.31
CA GLN A 307 -27.15 18.16 -14.00
C GLN A 307 -27.31 19.63 -13.68
N GLU A 308 -28.52 20.16 -13.97
CA GLU A 308 -28.89 21.48 -13.47
C GLU A 308 -29.06 21.41 -11.95
N ILE A 309 -28.33 22.27 -11.24
CA ILE A 309 -28.28 22.26 -9.78
C ILE A 309 -29.09 23.46 -9.25
N ASP A 310 -30.10 23.14 -8.45
CA ASP A 310 -30.87 24.18 -7.72
C ASP A 310 -30.16 24.49 -6.38
N TYR A 311 -29.23 25.43 -6.40
CA TYR A 311 -28.43 25.82 -5.24
C TYR A 311 -29.28 26.47 -4.13
N ALA A 312 -30.37 27.17 -4.47
CA ALA A 312 -31.27 27.72 -3.50
C ALA A 312 -31.94 26.61 -2.66
N GLN A 313 -32.45 25.59 -3.34
CA GLN A 313 -33.11 24.48 -2.69
C GLN A 313 -32.12 23.65 -1.82
N ILE A 314 -30.85 23.52 -2.23
CA ILE A 314 -29.80 22.86 -1.42
C ILE A 314 -29.58 23.67 -0.15
N GLY A 315 -29.46 24.99 -0.25
CA GLY A 315 -29.31 25.88 0.89
C GLY A 315 -30.50 25.82 1.87
N GLU A 316 -31.73 25.68 1.35
CA GLU A 316 -32.93 25.50 2.17
C GLU A 316 -32.92 24.18 2.93
N ARG A 317 -32.52 23.06 2.28
CA ARG A 317 -32.48 21.72 2.89
C ARG A 317 -31.36 21.55 3.89
N LEU A 318 -30.15 22.00 3.57
CA LEU A 318 -28.96 21.80 4.41
C LEU A 318 -28.78 22.91 5.45
N GLY A 319 -29.23 24.11 5.15
CA GLY A 319 -28.97 25.33 5.95
C GLY A 319 -27.57 25.88 5.69
N TYR A 320 -27.45 27.22 5.65
CA TYR A 320 -26.13 27.84 5.57
C TYR A 320 -25.47 27.94 6.96
N PRO A 321 -24.13 27.76 7.04
CA PRO A 321 -23.21 27.45 5.95
C PRO A 321 -23.33 26.01 5.40
N VAL A 322 -23.05 25.84 4.11
CA VAL A 322 -22.92 24.53 3.46
C VAL A 322 -21.44 24.19 3.25
N VAL A 323 -21.04 22.96 3.51
CA VAL A 323 -19.67 22.48 3.25
C VAL A 323 -19.64 21.68 1.96
N LEU A 324 -18.88 22.13 0.99
CA LEU A 324 -18.61 21.38 -0.24
C LEU A 324 -17.31 20.59 -0.12
N LYS A 325 -17.33 19.33 -0.58
CA LYS A 325 -16.19 18.44 -0.55
C LYS A 325 -16.02 17.72 -1.88
N ILE A 326 -14.77 17.59 -2.36
CA ILE A 326 -14.45 16.61 -3.41
C ILE A 326 -14.43 15.20 -2.80
N PRO A 327 -14.75 14.14 -3.56
CA PRO A 327 -14.78 12.77 -3.06
C PRO A 327 -13.45 12.27 -2.50
N ASP A 328 -12.34 12.60 -3.16
CA ASP A 328 -10.99 12.19 -2.79
C ASP A 328 -10.19 13.41 -2.33
N GLY A 329 -9.71 13.38 -1.09
CA GLY A 329 -8.92 14.46 -0.50
C GLY A 329 -8.66 14.22 0.97
N SER A 330 -7.42 14.50 1.38
CA SER A 330 -6.93 14.37 2.77
C SER A 330 -6.62 15.75 3.34
N PHE A 331 -6.52 15.87 4.67
CA PHE A 331 -6.10 17.09 5.38
C PHE A 331 -6.89 18.34 4.99
N SER A 332 -8.21 18.22 4.84
CA SER A 332 -9.11 19.32 4.45
C SER A 332 -8.85 19.92 3.05
N ILE A 333 -8.03 19.30 2.20
CA ILE A 333 -7.81 19.76 0.83
C ILE A 333 -9.08 19.45 0.00
N GLY A 334 -9.59 20.47 -0.71
CA GLY A 334 -10.83 20.34 -1.50
C GLY A 334 -12.09 20.31 -0.63
N VAL A 335 -12.04 20.91 0.56
CA VAL A 335 -13.16 21.10 1.47
C VAL A 335 -13.34 22.60 1.69
N GLU A 336 -14.44 23.14 1.19
CA GLU A 336 -14.76 24.57 1.21
C GLU A 336 -16.11 24.83 1.88
N LYS A 337 -16.27 25.99 2.49
CA LYS A 337 -17.49 26.39 3.20
C LYS A 337 -18.13 27.59 2.50
N ALA A 338 -19.42 27.47 2.18
CA ALA A 338 -20.23 28.51 1.56
C ALA A 338 -21.23 29.10 2.56
N GLU A 339 -21.22 30.40 2.73
CA GLU A 339 -22.12 31.13 3.64
C GLU A 339 -23.42 31.61 2.92
N SER A 340 -23.48 31.55 1.59
CA SER A 340 -24.60 31.96 0.78
C SER A 340 -24.75 31.10 -0.49
N GLU A 341 -25.88 31.24 -1.20
CA GLU A 341 -26.11 30.58 -2.49
C GLU A 341 -25.07 31.00 -3.55
N GLU A 342 -24.70 32.27 -3.59
CA GLU A 342 -23.72 32.78 -4.54
C GLU A 342 -22.33 32.14 -4.31
N GLU A 343 -21.91 32.05 -3.04
CA GLU A 343 -20.68 31.38 -2.70
C GLU A 343 -20.75 29.87 -2.98
N LEU A 344 -21.89 29.23 -2.69
CA LEU A 344 -22.12 27.81 -2.95
C LEU A 344 -21.95 27.51 -4.43
N ARG A 345 -22.55 28.30 -5.31
CA ARG A 345 -22.41 28.18 -6.76
C ARG A 345 -20.97 28.38 -7.21
N ARG A 346 -20.34 29.48 -6.79
CA ARG A 346 -18.94 29.78 -7.16
C ARG A 346 -17.98 28.68 -6.76
N ILE A 347 -18.08 28.21 -5.52
CA ILE A 347 -17.22 27.14 -5.00
C ILE A 347 -17.50 25.82 -5.73
N ALA A 348 -18.75 25.50 -6.00
CA ALA A 348 -19.11 24.30 -6.76
C ALA A 348 -18.49 24.34 -8.17
N ASP A 349 -18.58 25.46 -8.88
CA ASP A 349 -17.99 25.62 -10.22
C ASP A 349 -16.46 25.42 -10.19
N GLU A 350 -15.78 25.96 -9.16
CA GLU A 350 -14.33 25.76 -8.98
C GLU A 350 -13.98 24.28 -8.69
N LEU A 351 -14.76 23.61 -7.83
CA LEU A 351 -14.50 22.22 -7.46
C LEU A 351 -14.88 21.22 -8.56
N PHE A 352 -15.87 21.54 -9.39
CA PHE A 352 -16.24 20.72 -10.56
C PHE A 352 -15.14 20.65 -11.63
N ASN A 353 -14.18 21.58 -11.62
CA ASN A 353 -12.97 21.43 -12.43
C ASN A 353 -12.06 20.28 -11.97
N LYS A 354 -12.27 19.76 -10.74
CA LYS A 354 -11.46 18.70 -10.13
C LYS A 354 -12.20 17.38 -10.03
N SER A 355 -13.53 17.41 -9.98
CA SER A 355 -14.35 16.20 -9.81
C SER A 355 -15.72 16.38 -10.45
N THR A 356 -16.26 15.36 -11.09
CA THR A 356 -17.61 15.36 -11.66
C THR A 356 -18.71 15.23 -10.60
N ILE A 357 -18.36 14.84 -9.39
CA ILE A 357 -19.26 14.70 -8.23
C ILE A 357 -18.71 15.50 -7.07
N LEU A 358 -19.57 16.23 -6.38
CA LEU A 358 -19.27 16.90 -5.11
C LEU A 358 -20.25 16.44 -4.04
N LEU A 359 -19.82 16.50 -2.78
CA LEU A 359 -20.69 16.33 -1.62
C LEU A 359 -21.00 17.71 -1.06
N ALA A 360 -22.28 18.06 -0.99
CA ALA A 360 -22.77 19.21 -0.24
C ALA A 360 -23.29 18.72 1.12
N GLN A 361 -22.70 19.20 2.20
CA GLN A 361 -22.97 18.73 3.56
C GLN A 361 -23.36 19.88 4.48
N GLU A 362 -24.33 19.64 5.37
CA GLU A 362 -24.66 20.60 6.42
C GLU A 362 -23.44 20.89 7.31
N PHE A 363 -23.26 22.12 7.69
CA PHE A 363 -22.19 22.51 8.60
C PHE A 363 -22.56 22.23 10.05
N VAL A 364 -21.87 21.31 10.69
CA VAL A 364 -22.03 21.01 12.11
C VAL A 364 -21.00 21.77 12.91
N LYS A 365 -21.43 22.80 13.65
CA LYS A 365 -20.55 23.60 14.49
C LYS A 365 -20.32 22.92 15.83
N THR A 366 -19.04 22.72 16.18
CA THR A 366 -18.57 22.18 17.47
C THR A 366 -17.30 22.91 17.89
N ASP A 367 -16.95 22.87 19.16
CA ASP A 367 -15.71 23.47 19.68
C ASP A 367 -14.49 22.59 19.35
N PHE A 368 -14.69 21.29 19.21
CA PHE A 368 -13.69 20.30 18.85
C PHE A 368 -14.32 19.11 18.11
N ASP A 369 -13.49 18.37 17.42
CA ASP A 369 -13.84 17.09 16.84
C ASP A 369 -13.21 15.95 17.65
N TRP A 370 -13.99 14.89 17.91
CA TRP A 370 -13.45 13.65 18.43
C TRP A 370 -12.72 12.92 17.32
N ARG A 371 -11.50 12.42 17.62
CA ARG A 371 -10.86 11.35 16.86
C ARG A 371 -10.76 10.11 17.73
N ILE A 372 -11.44 9.05 17.33
CA ILE A 372 -11.40 7.75 18.02
C ILE A 372 -10.54 6.81 17.19
N GLY A 373 -9.39 6.41 17.73
CA GLY A 373 -8.53 5.40 17.14
C GLY A 373 -9.05 4.00 17.45
N ILE A 374 -9.28 3.21 16.42
CA ILE A 374 -9.82 1.85 16.53
C ILE A 374 -8.88 0.88 15.80
N LEU A 375 -8.51 -0.20 16.47
CA LEU A 375 -7.75 -1.30 15.90
C LEU A 375 -8.46 -2.61 16.24
N ASN A 376 -8.65 -3.47 15.24
CA ASN A 376 -9.27 -4.77 15.44
C ASN A 376 -10.59 -4.67 16.23
N ASN A 377 -11.46 -3.75 15.81
CA ASN A 377 -12.74 -3.48 16.47
C ASN A 377 -12.65 -3.11 17.98
N ARG A 378 -11.53 -2.56 18.42
CA ARG A 378 -11.31 -2.08 19.79
C ARG A 378 -10.82 -0.64 19.76
N PRO A 379 -11.39 0.27 20.58
CA PRO A 379 -10.88 1.62 20.70
C PRO A 379 -9.56 1.60 21.45
N ILE A 380 -8.54 2.23 20.91
CA ILE A 380 -7.17 2.22 21.46
C ILE A 380 -6.72 3.60 21.95
N TYR A 381 -7.19 4.68 21.34
CA TYR A 381 -6.95 6.05 21.81
C TYR A 381 -8.13 6.96 21.49
N ALA A 382 -8.18 8.12 22.13
CA ALA A 382 -9.16 9.16 21.86
C ALA A 382 -8.54 10.55 22.01
N CYS A 383 -8.77 11.42 21.02
CA CYS A 383 -8.32 12.80 21.02
C CYS A 383 -9.48 13.74 20.74
N LYS A 384 -9.43 14.93 21.34
CA LYS A 384 -10.21 16.11 20.93
C LYS A 384 -9.28 16.99 20.10
N TYR A 385 -9.66 17.28 18.89
CA TYR A 385 -8.95 18.22 18.03
C TYR A 385 -9.74 19.52 17.98
N PHE A 386 -9.15 20.59 18.47
CA PHE A 386 -9.78 21.90 18.48
C PHE A 386 -9.60 22.58 17.13
N MET A 387 -10.55 23.43 16.77
CA MET A 387 -10.46 24.20 15.53
C MET A 387 -9.27 25.16 15.57
N ALA A 388 -8.61 25.37 14.45
CA ALA A 388 -7.55 26.37 14.34
C ALA A 388 -8.10 27.76 14.71
N ARG A 389 -7.28 28.60 15.29
CA ARG A 389 -7.71 29.91 15.81
C ARG A 389 -8.35 30.75 14.71
N ASN A 390 -9.59 31.19 14.93
CA ASN A 390 -10.41 31.94 13.98
C ASN A 390 -10.65 31.19 12.67
N HIS A 391 -10.62 29.84 12.69
CA HIS A 391 -10.91 29.01 11.54
C HIS A 391 -11.95 27.94 11.91
N TRP A 392 -12.66 27.43 10.91
CA TRP A 392 -13.72 26.43 11.10
C TRP A 392 -13.24 24.98 10.92
N GLN A 393 -11.97 24.82 10.55
CA GLN A 393 -11.29 23.52 10.39
C GLN A 393 -10.15 23.37 11.39
N ILE A 394 -9.72 22.15 11.63
CA ILE A 394 -8.56 21.80 12.45
C ILE A 394 -7.27 22.35 11.84
N TYR A 395 -7.15 22.30 10.49
CA TYR A 395 -6.01 22.81 9.73
C TYR A 395 -6.36 24.12 9.01
N ASN A 396 -5.46 25.09 9.09
CA ASN A 396 -5.54 26.34 8.32
C ASN A 396 -4.35 26.44 7.36
N HIS A 397 -4.57 26.02 6.10
CA HIS A 397 -3.53 26.02 5.06
C HIS A 397 -3.11 27.43 4.60
N ALA A 398 -3.93 28.45 4.84
CA ALA A 398 -3.63 29.82 4.47
C ALA A 398 -2.69 30.54 5.43
N SER A 399 -2.43 30.00 6.63
CA SER A 399 -1.59 30.67 7.63
C SER A 399 -0.11 30.36 7.43
N GLY A 400 0.73 31.42 7.50
CA GLY A 400 2.18 31.32 7.20
C GLY A 400 3.07 30.76 8.31
N THR A 401 2.55 30.55 9.55
CA THR A 401 3.36 30.11 10.69
C THR A 401 2.90 28.75 11.21
N SER A 402 3.85 27.92 11.62
CA SER A 402 3.61 26.56 12.13
C SER A 402 2.61 26.51 13.29
N ARG A 403 2.62 27.49 14.20
CA ARG A 403 1.72 27.59 15.38
C ARG A 403 0.28 27.98 15.06
N SER A 404 0.01 28.54 13.88
CA SER A 404 -1.31 28.97 13.45
C SER A 404 -1.95 28.00 12.42
N LYS A 405 -1.22 26.96 12.01
CA LYS A 405 -1.67 26.00 11.00
C LYS A 405 -2.62 24.92 11.55
N SER A 406 -2.53 24.58 12.84
CA SER A 406 -3.43 23.60 13.46
C SER A 406 -4.00 24.14 14.76
N GLY A 407 -5.19 23.65 15.14
CA GLY A 407 -5.78 23.84 16.44
C GLY A 407 -4.99 23.11 17.55
N GLY A 408 -5.41 23.31 18.81
CA GLY A 408 -4.90 22.51 19.91
C GLY A 408 -5.48 21.09 19.90
N PHE A 409 -4.94 20.24 20.74
CA PHE A 409 -5.51 18.90 20.96
C PHE A 409 -5.53 18.56 22.46
N GLU A 410 -6.38 17.62 22.85
CA GLU A 410 -6.43 17.04 24.18
C GLU A 410 -6.61 15.52 24.02
N THR A 411 -5.63 14.74 24.49
CA THR A 411 -5.72 13.28 24.48
C THR A 411 -6.33 12.82 25.80
N VAL A 412 -7.38 12.02 25.71
CA VAL A 412 -8.15 11.54 26.87
C VAL A 412 -8.22 10.02 26.89
N GLY A 413 -8.47 9.46 28.07
CA GLY A 413 -8.72 8.02 28.17
C GLY A 413 -10.02 7.62 27.45
N VAL A 414 -10.01 6.50 26.72
CA VAL A 414 -11.20 5.99 26.03
C VAL A 414 -12.41 5.87 26.96
N HIS A 415 -12.19 5.56 28.23
CA HIS A 415 -13.25 5.47 29.26
C HIS A 415 -13.89 6.83 29.61
N GLN A 416 -13.27 7.94 29.24
CA GLN A 416 -13.77 9.31 29.46
C GLN A 416 -14.60 9.82 28.26
N VAL A 417 -14.53 9.10 27.11
CA VAL A 417 -15.33 9.42 25.92
C VAL A 417 -16.79 9.03 26.17
N PRO A 418 -17.78 9.83 25.74
CA PRO A 418 -19.19 9.44 25.81
C PRO A 418 -19.41 8.08 25.15
N LYS A 419 -20.18 7.20 25.82
CA LYS A 419 -20.39 5.81 25.36
C LYS A 419 -21.03 5.70 23.98
N ASP A 420 -21.90 6.64 23.62
CA ASP A 420 -22.54 6.72 22.32
C ASP A 420 -21.53 7.07 21.21
N VAL A 421 -20.56 7.96 21.48
CA VAL A 421 -19.48 8.27 20.53
C VAL A 421 -18.67 7.01 20.22
N VAL A 422 -18.18 6.31 21.26
CA VAL A 422 -17.40 5.08 21.07
C VAL A 422 -18.22 4.00 20.36
N ARG A 423 -19.49 3.82 20.73
CA ARG A 423 -20.38 2.83 20.11
C ARG A 423 -20.59 3.13 18.61
N THR A 424 -20.90 4.37 18.27
CA THR A 424 -21.12 4.77 16.88
C THR A 424 -19.85 4.59 16.04
N ALA A 425 -18.67 4.95 16.57
CA ALA A 425 -17.38 4.73 15.90
C ALA A 425 -17.14 3.23 15.64
N LEU A 426 -17.37 2.37 16.64
CA LEU A 426 -17.22 0.91 16.48
C LEU A 426 -18.24 0.31 15.51
N GLN A 427 -19.48 0.79 15.49
CA GLN A 427 -20.47 0.32 14.52
C GLN A 427 -20.04 0.62 13.10
N ALA A 428 -19.51 1.81 12.85
CA ALA A 428 -19.06 2.20 11.51
C ALA A 428 -17.80 1.45 11.06
N THR A 429 -16.78 1.33 11.91
CA THR A 429 -15.53 0.65 11.52
C THR A 429 -15.72 -0.84 11.28
N LYS A 430 -16.68 -1.49 11.95
CA LYS A 430 -17.06 -2.90 11.67
C LYS A 430 -17.56 -3.12 10.25
N LEU A 431 -18.10 -2.11 9.59
CA LEU A 431 -18.55 -2.19 8.20
C LEU A 431 -17.37 -2.19 7.22
N ILE A 432 -16.23 -1.63 7.65
CA ILE A 432 -15.02 -1.51 6.83
C ILE A 432 -14.11 -2.72 7.04
N GLY A 433 -13.82 -3.06 8.28
CA GLY A 433 -12.94 -4.20 8.60
C GLY A 433 -12.38 -4.15 10.02
N ASP A 434 -11.24 -4.81 10.18
CA ASP A 434 -10.52 -4.94 11.45
C ASP A 434 -9.16 -4.21 11.47
N GLY A 435 -8.95 -3.30 10.50
CA GLY A 435 -7.74 -2.48 10.35
C GLY A 435 -7.54 -1.46 11.47
N LEU A 436 -6.65 -0.51 11.20
CA LEU A 436 -6.38 0.64 12.09
C LEU A 436 -7.11 1.87 11.54
N TYR A 437 -8.15 2.32 12.24
CA TYR A 437 -9.00 3.42 11.79
C TYR A 437 -8.98 4.59 12.74
N GLY A 438 -9.04 5.81 12.19
CA GLY A 438 -9.30 7.04 12.92
C GLY A 438 -10.67 7.60 12.54
N VAL A 439 -11.61 7.59 13.47
CA VAL A 439 -12.99 8.06 13.24
C VAL A 439 -13.13 9.49 13.72
N ASP A 440 -13.36 10.43 12.82
CA ASP A 440 -13.62 11.83 13.11
C ASP A 440 -15.12 12.06 13.33
N MET A 441 -15.47 12.60 14.48
CA MET A 441 -16.85 12.71 14.90
C MET A 441 -17.15 14.05 15.56
N LYS A 442 -18.38 14.52 15.35
CA LYS A 442 -18.95 15.67 16.05
C LYS A 442 -20.12 15.22 16.92
N VAL A 443 -20.31 15.90 18.04
CA VAL A 443 -21.46 15.64 18.94
C VAL A 443 -22.47 16.76 18.77
N THR A 444 -23.66 16.42 18.32
CA THR A 444 -24.80 17.32 18.18
C THR A 444 -25.80 17.14 19.32
N SER A 445 -26.82 18.00 19.37
CA SER A 445 -27.96 17.81 20.30
C SER A 445 -28.74 16.50 20.07
N LYS A 446 -28.60 15.90 18.87
CA LYS A 446 -29.25 14.62 18.50
C LYS A 446 -28.34 13.41 18.70
N GLY A 447 -27.09 13.62 19.12
CA GLY A 447 -26.07 12.59 19.32
C GLY A 447 -24.85 12.74 18.42
N PRO A 448 -23.94 11.77 18.46
CA PRO A 448 -22.72 11.80 17.67
C PRO A 448 -23.01 11.53 16.17
N VAL A 449 -22.29 12.23 15.30
CA VAL A 449 -22.31 12.06 13.85
C VAL A 449 -20.90 11.86 13.34
N ILE A 450 -20.72 10.95 12.37
CA ILE A 450 -19.42 10.68 11.74
C ILE A 450 -19.17 11.71 10.64
N ILE A 451 -18.02 12.33 10.68
CA ILE A 451 -17.57 13.29 9.67
C ILE A 451 -16.68 12.60 8.62
N GLU A 452 -15.78 11.71 9.08
CA GLU A 452 -14.82 10.99 8.25
C GLU A 452 -14.30 9.76 8.98
N ILE A 453 -13.88 8.74 8.22
CA ILE A 453 -13.13 7.59 8.73
C ILE A 453 -11.84 7.50 7.91
N ASN A 454 -10.73 7.52 8.61
CA ASN A 454 -9.40 7.43 8.00
C ASN A 454 -8.85 6.01 8.16
N ASP A 455 -8.43 5.38 7.08
CA ASP A 455 -7.81 4.05 7.06
C ASP A 455 -6.36 4.06 7.56
N ASN A 456 -5.72 5.21 7.52
CA ASN A 456 -4.35 5.41 7.98
C ASN A 456 -4.28 6.67 8.85
N PRO A 457 -4.84 6.60 10.08
CA PRO A 457 -4.91 7.76 10.95
C PRO A 457 -3.53 8.21 11.42
N SER A 458 -3.39 9.50 11.66
CA SER A 458 -2.17 10.05 12.25
C SER A 458 -1.91 9.41 13.61
N ILE A 459 -0.65 9.06 13.84
CA ILE A 459 -0.12 8.66 15.16
C ILE A 459 1.22 9.37 15.29
N ASP A 460 1.21 10.49 16.02
CA ASP A 460 2.36 11.33 16.27
C ASP A 460 2.81 11.25 17.73
N SER A 461 4.13 11.30 17.92
CA SER A 461 4.71 11.29 19.26
C SER A 461 4.36 12.56 20.01
N GLY A 462 3.70 12.40 21.16
CA GLY A 462 3.24 13.49 22.01
C GLY A 462 1.85 14.02 21.65
N VAL A 463 1.13 13.34 20.75
CA VAL A 463 -0.27 13.62 20.37
C VAL A 463 -1.14 12.42 20.74
N GLU A 464 -1.30 11.45 19.84
CA GLU A 464 -2.17 10.29 20.07
C GLU A 464 -1.62 9.36 21.15
N ASP A 465 -0.30 9.30 21.28
CA ASP A 465 0.36 8.50 22.31
C ASP A 465 0.52 9.21 23.66
N LEU A 466 0.07 10.46 23.81
CA LEU A 466 0.33 11.27 25.01
C LEU A 466 -0.10 10.58 26.31
N LEU A 467 -1.20 9.82 26.28
CA LEU A 467 -1.71 9.13 27.45
C LEU A 467 -1.10 7.73 27.63
N LEU A 468 -1.00 6.97 26.55
CA LEU A 468 -0.53 5.58 26.58
C LEU A 468 1.00 5.46 26.46
N GLY A 469 1.68 6.49 25.96
CA GLY A 469 3.11 6.45 25.71
C GLY A 469 3.51 5.33 24.74
N ASP A 470 4.51 4.54 25.12
CA ASP A 470 4.99 3.40 24.32
C ASP A 470 3.93 2.28 24.19
N GLU A 471 2.95 2.20 25.11
CA GLU A 471 1.92 1.16 25.08
C GLU A 471 1.04 1.22 23.82
N LEU A 472 0.78 2.40 23.25
CA LEU A 472 0.03 2.54 22.00
C LEU A 472 0.72 1.76 20.86
N TYR A 473 2.03 1.89 20.76
CA TYR A 473 2.83 1.19 19.76
C TYR A 473 2.87 -0.32 19.99
N HIS A 474 2.95 -0.73 21.25
CA HIS A 474 2.90 -2.15 21.62
C HIS A 474 1.55 -2.79 21.30
N ILE A 475 0.43 -2.09 21.49
CA ILE A 475 -0.90 -2.58 21.14
C ILE A 475 -0.94 -2.87 19.63
N ILE A 476 -0.42 -1.97 18.80
CA ILE A 476 -0.44 -2.12 17.34
C ILE A 476 0.49 -3.26 16.90
N MET A 477 1.71 -3.32 17.42
CA MET A 477 2.66 -4.38 17.04
C MET A 477 2.25 -5.77 17.54
N ARG A 478 1.58 -5.86 18.71
CA ARG A 478 0.98 -7.12 19.18
C ARG A 478 -0.17 -7.58 18.28
N ASP A 479 -0.94 -6.66 17.70
CA ASP A 479 -1.97 -7.03 16.72
C ASP A 479 -1.36 -7.59 15.44
N PHE A 480 -0.24 -7.01 14.96
CA PHE A 480 0.53 -7.61 13.86
C PHE A 480 1.03 -9.02 14.22
N ALA A 481 1.65 -9.20 15.39
CA ALA A 481 2.13 -10.52 15.84
C ALA A 481 0.96 -11.53 15.88
N ARG A 482 -0.17 -11.17 16.47
CA ARG A 482 -1.36 -12.02 16.51
C ARG A 482 -1.83 -12.43 15.10
N ARG A 483 -1.97 -11.46 14.19
CA ARG A 483 -2.39 -11.74 12.80
C ARG A 483 -1.40 -12.64 12.06
N LEU A 484 -0.11 -12.51 12.35
CA LEU A 484 0.94 -13.34 11.78
C LEU A 484 0.94 -14.75 12.40
N ASP A 485 0.56 -14.89 13.66
CA ASP A 485 0.42 -16.19 14.34
C ASP A 485 -0.82 -16.97 13.89
N GLU A 486 -1.89 -16.26 13.48
CA GLU A 486 -3.14 -16.84 13.01
C GLU A 486 -3.09 -17.31 11.54
N LYS A 487 -2.02 -16.97 10.80
CA LYS A 487 -1.75 -17.45 9.43
C LYS A 487 -0.92 -18.72 9.43
#